data_78a26cb411f21ce3b666ac7c34afecf5
#
_entry.id   78a26cb411f21ce3b666ac7c34afecf5
#
_cell.length_a   1.000
_cell.length_b   1.000
_cell.length_c   1.000
_cell.angle_alpha   90.00
_cell.angle_beta   90.00
_cell.angle_gamma   90.00
#
_symmetry.space_group_name_H-M   'P 1'
#
loop_
_entity.id
_entity.type
_entity.pdbx_description
1 polymer ?
#
loop_
_entity_poly.entity_id
_entity_poly.type
_entity_poly.pdbx_seq_one_letter_code
_entity_poly.pdbx_strand_id
1 'polypeptide(L)'
;DLAYKRRKGWVVYQNGREFGAFDAIDLQPSFDLNWFLAAGHQIKFSFQWAGVKAYETQAYRIPSADGALQPSQEAAAPRDFTVSLLTTQVRYRWEIAPLTDFYVVYNRGNQLPPTEADAFEDLLSDAFQDPVVSSLVVKLRYRLGG
;
A
#
# COMPACT_ATOMS: atom_id res chain seq x y z
N ASP A 1 3.18 8.63 11.58
CA ASP A 1 4.02 7.48 11.96
C ASP A 1 4.91 7.07 10.79
N LEU A 2 6.05 6.45 11.11
CA LEU A 2 6.97 5.87 10.13
C LEU A 2 7.40 4.50 10.63
N ALA A 3 7.04 3.45 9.91
CA ALA A 3 7.52 2.11 10.18
C ALA A 3 8.63 1.73 9.18
N TYR A 4 9.74 1.22 9.70
CA TYR A 4 10.84 0.68 8.92
C TYR A 4 11.16 -0.72 9.43
N LYS A 5 11.20 -1.71 8.53
CA LYS A 5 11.47 -3.10 8.88
C LYS A 5 12.42 -3.74 7.88
N ARG A 6 13.37 -4.51 8.40
CA ARG A 6 14.19 -5.43 7.59
C ARG A 6 13.77 -6.86 7.88
N ARG A 7 13.63 -7.65 6.84
CA ARG A 7 13.39 -9.09 6.90
C ARG A 7 14.56 -9.79 6.24
N LYS A 8 15.05 -10.85 6.86
CA LYS A 8 16.08 -11.72 6.29
C LYS A 8 15.51 -13.11 6.08
N GLY A 9 15.84 -13.71 4.92
CA GLY A 9 15.40 -15.05 4.59
C GLY A 9 13.88 -15.22 4.50
N TRP A 10 13.16 -14.17 4.05
CA TRP A 10 11.72 -14.24 3.83
C TRP A 10 11.42 -15.17 2.65
N VAL A 11 10.83 -16.34 2.93
CA VAL A 11 10.51 -17.34 1.89
C VAL A 11 9.19 -17.00 1.23
N VAL A 12 9.21 -16.86 -0.09
CA VAL A 12 8.06 -16.53 -0.93
C VAL A 12 7.88 -17.62 -2.00
N TYR A 13 6.64 -18.09 -2.15
CA TYR A 13 6.26 -18.97 -3.24
C TYR A 13 6.32 -18.20 -4.56
N GLN A 14 6.91 -18.81 -5.58
CA GLN A 14 7.05 -18.22 -6.91
C GLN A 14 6.07 -18.87 -7.90
N ASN A 15 6.29 -20.12 -8.21
CA ASN A 15 5.43 -20.90 -9.09
C ASN A 15 5.66 -22.41 -8.89
N GLY A 16 4.67 -23.22 -9.25
CA GLY A 16 4.80 -24.68 -9.26
C GLY A 16 5.35 -25.27 -7.95
N ARG A 17 6.65 -25.55 -7.93
CA ARG A 17 7.38 -26.09 -6.76
C ARG A 17 8.58 -25.20 -6.39
N GLU A 18 8.60 -23.97 -6.88
CA GLU A 18 9.70 -23.04 -6.70
C GLU A 18 9.38 -22.00 -5.61
N PHE A 19 10.37 -21.69 -4.80
CA PHE A 19 10.34 -20.69 -3.75
C PHE A 19 11.63 -19.87 -3.83
N GLY A 20 11.54 -18.60 -3.42
CA GLY A 20 12.72 -17.76 -3.22
C GLY A 20 12.83 -17.33 -1.77
N ALA A 21 14.05 -17.31 -1.24
CA ALA A 21 14.36 -16.61 0.00
C ALA A 21 14.83 -15.20 -0.34
N PHE A 22 14.25 -14.21 0.32
CA PHE A 22 14.50 -12.80 0.05
C PHE A 22 14.96 -12.07 1.30
N ASP A 23 15.90 -11.18 1.12
CA ASP A 23 16.15 -10.11 2.09
C ASP A 23 15.32 -8.90 1.65
N ALA A 24 14.45 -8.42 2.54
CA ALA A 24 13.52 -7.35 2.20
C ALA A 24 13.64 -6.16 3.15
N ILE A 25 13.38 -4.98 2.58
CA ILE A 25 13.28 -3.70 3.29
C ILE A 25 11.87 -3.18 3.10
N ASP A 26 11.15 -2.95 4.20
CA ASP A 26 9.82 -2.37 4.23
C ASP A 26 9.91 -0.94 4.76
N LEU A 27 9.28 0.00 4.07
CA LEU A 27 9.13 1.39 4.49
C LEU A 27 7.64 1.76 4.42
N GLN A 28 7.05 2.15 5.55
CA GLN A 28 5.62 2.41 5.66
C GLN A 28 5.35 3.73 6.42
N PRO A 29 5.44 4.88 5.75
CA PRO A 29 4.97 6.14 6.31
C PRO A 29 3.44 6.20 6.34
N SER A 30 2.91 6.74 7.42
CA SER A 30 1.48 7.07 7.55
C SER A 30 1.29 8.41 8.23
N PHE A 31 0.28 9.14 7.79
CA PHE A 31 -0.05 10.46 8.32
C PHE A 31 -1.57 10.67 8.33
N ASP A 32 -2.09 11.09 9.48
CA ASP A 32 -3.49 11.45 9.67
C ASP A 32 -3.59 12.87 10.22
N LEU A 33 -4.42 13.69 9.59
CA LEU A 33 -4.74 15.05 10.01
C LEU A 33 -6.24 15.19 10.22
N ASN A 34 -6.62 15.80 11.33
CA ASN A 34 -8.00 16.19 11.59
C ASN A 34 -8.02 17.68 11.96
N TRP A 35 -8.55 18.50 11.07
CA TRP A 35 -8.50 19.94 11.20
C TRP A 35 -9.90 20.57 11.15
N PHE A 36 -10.21 21.40 12.13
CA PHE A 36 -11.41 22.22 12.18
C PHE A 36 -11.08 23.61 11.64
N LEU A 37 -11.58 23.92 10.44
CA LEU A 37 -11.34 25.21 9.77
C LEU A 37 -12.15 26.34 10.43
N ALA A 38 -13.40 26.04 10.79
CA ALA A 38 -14.36 26.92 11.45
C ALA A 38 -15.44 26.08 12.14
N ALA A 39 -16.37 26.72 12.85
CA ALA A 39 -17.54 26.05 13.38
C ALA A 39 -18.31 25.33 12.27
N GLY A 40 -18.54 24.04 12.44
CA GLY A 40 -19.22 23.19 11.45
C GLY A 40 -18.38 22.76 10.25
N HIS A 41 -17.11 23.16 10.11
CA HIS A 41 -16.23 22.80 8.99
C HIS A 41 -15.05 21.97 9.44
N GLN A 42 -14.93 20.76 8.94
CA GLN A 42 -13.88 19.82 9.29
C GLN A 42 -13.23 19.22 8.03
N ILE A 43 -11.91 19.18 8.01
CA ILE A 43 -11.12 18.41 7.04
C ILE A 43 -10.45 17.26 7.78
N LYS A 44 -10.57 16.06 7.22
CA LYS A 44 -9.73 14.90 7.57
C LYS A 44 -8.92 14.51 6.38
N PHE A 45 -7.63 14.35 6.59
CA PHE A 45 -6.69 13.82 5.61
C PHE A 45 -6.05 12.57 6.18
N SER A 46 -6.03 11.50 5.41
CA SER A 46 -5.31 10.26 5.73
C SER A 46 -4.43 9.88 4.56
N PHE A 47 -3.21 9.55 4.86
CA PHE A 47 -2.20 9.10 3.92
C PHE A 47 -1.52 7.85 4.48
N GLN A 48 -1.42 6.81 3.67
CA GLN A 48 -0.69 5.59 3.97
C GLN A 48 0.01 5.11 2.71
N TRP A 49 1.28 4.80 2.83
CA TRP A 49 2.04 4.17 1.77
C TRP A 49 2.87 3.01 2.33
N ALA A 50 2.97 1.94 1.57
CA ALA A 50 3.82 0.81 1.88
C ALA A 50 4.70 0.50 0.67
N GLY A 51 5.99 0.71 0.83
CA GLY A 51 7.03 0.32 -0.13
C GLY A 51 7.80 -0.88 0.39
N VAL A 52 7.95 -1.91 -0.43
CA VAL A 52 8.75 -3.09 -0.14
C VAL A 52 9.74 -3.31 -1.26
N LYS A 53 11.00 -3.53 -0.92
CA LYS A 53 12.07 -3.96 -1.83
C LYS A 53 12.57 -5.31 -1.36
N ALA A 54 12.51 -6.31 -2.21
CA ALA A 54 12.90 -7.68 -1.90
C ALA A 54 13.98 -8.15 -2.88
N TYR A 55 15.09 -8.58 -2.34
CA TYR A 55 16.25 -9.08 -3.08
C TYR A 55 16.37 -10.57 -2.86
N GLU A 56 16.36 -11.37 -3.95
CA GLU A 56 16.49 -12.82 -3.86
C GLU A 56 17.91 -13.20 -3.46
N THR A 57 18.01 -13.90 -2.32
CA THR A 57 19.29 -14.38 -1.80
C THR A 57 19.54 -15.84 -2.12
N GLN A 58 18.46 -16.64 -2.26
CA GLN A 58 18.55 -18.06 -2.55
C GLN A 58 17.25 -18.57 -3.19
N ALA A 59 17.38 -19.29 -4.30
CA ALA A 59 16.27 -20.05 -4.88
C ALA A 59 16.15 -21.43 -4.23
N TYR A 60 14.91 -21.90 -4.05
CA TYR A 60 14.59 -23.20 -3.50
C TYR A 60 13.57 -23.91 -4.37
N ARG A 61 13.61 -25.26 -4.31
CA ARG A 61 12.62 -26.12 -4.99
C ARG A 61 12.21 -27.27 -4.09
N ILE A 62 10.97 -27.71 -4.22
CA ILE A 62 10.49 -28.97 -3.65
C ILE A 62 10.52 -30.04 -4.74
N PRO A 63 11.44 -31.03 -4.68
CA PRO A 63 11.62 -32.00 -5.76
C PRO A 63 10.45 -33.00 -5.89
N SER A 64 9.73 -33.29 -4.81
CA SER A 64 8.57 -34.19 -4.77
C SER A 64 7.44 -33.63 -3.92
N ALA A 65 6.22 -34.14 -4.03
CA ALA A 65 5.05 -33.66 -3.29
C ALA A 65 5.24 -33.72 -1.75
N ASP A 66 6.02 -34.70 -1.28
CA ASP A 66 6.32 -34.92 0.15
C ASP A 66 7.73 -34.49 0.53
N GLY A 67 8.42 -33.77 -0.38
CA GLY A 67 9.81 -33.37 -0.21
C GLY A 67 9.99 -32.08 0.57
N ALA A 68 11.14 -31.97 1.24
CA ALA A 68 11.58 -30.74 1.88
C ALA A 68 12.10 -29.73 0.84
N LEU A 69 12.09 -28.45 1.19
CA LEU A 69 12.74 -27.38 0.44
C LEU A 69 14.24 -27.67 0.28
N GLN A 70 14.70 -27.68 -0.96
CA GLN A 70 16.11 -27.88 -1.30
C GLN A 70 16.63 -26.65 -2.05
N PRO A 71 17.86 -26.18 -1.79
CA PRO A 71 18.47 -25.11 -2.57
C PRO A 71 18.52 -25.51 -4.05
N SER A 72 18.07 -24.61 -4.93
CA SER A 72 18.17 -24.78 -6.37
C SER A 72 19.41 -24.06 -6.89
N GLN A 73 20.23 -24.76 -7.67
CA GLN A 73 21.36 -24.16 -8.39
C GLN A 73 20.99 -23.71 -9.82
N GLU A 74 19.79 -24.04 -10.27
CA GLU A 74 19.27 -23.66 -11.60
C GLU A 74 18.70 -22.23 -11.61
N ALA A 75 19.13 -21.37 -10.70
CA ALA A 75 18.62 -20.01 -10.67
C ALA A 75 19.00 -19.28 -11.97
N ALA A 76 17.99 -19.02 -12.77
CA ALA A 76 17.96 -17.87 -13.67
C ALA A 76 18.34 -16.59 -12.87
N ALA A 77 18.51 -15.46 -13.54
CA ALA A 77 18.80 -14.17 -12.87
C ALA A 77 17.97 -13.97 -11.59
N PRO A 78 18.51 -13.28 -10.57
CA PRO A 78 17.79 -12.99 -9.31
C PRO A 78 16.41 -12.43 -9.62
N ARG A 79 15.39 -12.91 -8.89
CA ARG A 79 13.98 -12.49 -9.06
C ARG A 79 13.63 -11.41 -8.05
N ASP A 80 14.43 -10.35 -8.04
CA ASP A 80 14.16 -9.20 -7.21
C ASP A 80 12.80 -8.57 -7.57
N PHE A 81 12.10 -8.06 -6.57
CA PHE A 81 10.83 -7.38 -6.80
C PHE A 81 10.59 -6.24 -5.82
N THR A 82 9.77 -5.31 -6.25
CA THR A 82 9.27 -4.23 -5.41
C THR A 82 7.75 -4.29 -5.30
N VAL A 83 7.22 -3.79 -4.20
CA VAL A 83 5.78 -3.59 -4.02
C VAL A 83 5.55 -2.15 -3.58
N SER A 84 4.62 -1.46 -4.19
CA SER A 84 4.18 -0.13 -3.80
C SER A 84 2.67 -0.08 -3.67
N LEU A 85 2.20 0.27 -2.48
CA LEU A 85 0.78 0.40 -2.17
C LEU A 85 0.50 1.76 -1.55
N LEU A 86 -0.28 2.60 -2.23
CA LEU A 86 -0.67 3.92 -1.79
C LEU A 86 -2.17 3.98 -1.48
N THR A 87 -2.51 4.58 -0.36
CA THR A 87 -3.89 4.96 -0.02
C THR A 87 -3.91 6.37 0.52
N THR A 88 -4.68 7.25 -0.13
CA THR A 88 -4.89 8.62 0.30
C THR A 88 -6.37 8.95 0.32
N GLN A 89 -6.83 9.57 1.39
CA GLN A 89 -8.21 10.04 1.51
C GLN A 89 -8.23 11.47 2.03
N VAL A 90 -9.01 12.31 1.37
CA VAL A 90 -9.40 13.64 1.86
C VAL A 90 -10.90 13.65 2.09
N ARG A 91 -11.32 14.00 3.28
CA ARG A 91 -12.73 14.14 3.65
C ARG A 91 -12.98 15.55 4.17
N TYR A 92 -13.88 16.27 3.51
CA TYR A 92 -14.43 17.52 3.99
C TYR A 92 -15.84 17.28 4.52
N ARG A 93 -16.13 17.80 5.71
CA ARG A 93 -17.47 17.83 6.31
C ARG A 93 -17.86 19.28 6.56
N TRP A 94 -19.08 19.61 6.15
CA TRP A 94 -19.72 20.86 6.48
C TRP A 94 -21.07 20.60 7.17
N GLU A 95 -21.23 21.03 8.40
CA GLU A 95 -22.50 21.05 9.10
C GLU A 95 -23.27 22.30 8.70
N ILE A 96 -24.19 22.17 7.72
CA ILE A 96 -24.98 23.29 7.16
C ILE A 96 -26.00 23.77 8.17
N ALA A 97 -26.60 22.85 8.93
CA ALA A 97 -27.58 23.10 9.98
C ALA A 97 -27.52 21.96 11.01
N PRO A 98 -28.09 22.11 12.20
CA PRO A 98 -28.17 21.01 13.16
C PRO A 98 -28.70 19.72 12.50
N LEU A 99 -27.94 18.63 12.63
CA LEU A 99 -28.25 17.30 12.06
C LEU A 99 -28.23 17.22 10.52
N THR A 100 -27.75 18.26 9.84
CA THR A 100 -27.60 18.29 8.38
C THR A 100 -26.15 18.48 8.02
N ASP A 101 -25.56 17.43 7.47
CA ASP A 101 -24.14 17.40 7.08
C ASP A 101 -23.98 17.21 5.58
N PHE A 102 -23.09 17.98 5.01
CA PHE A 102 -22.59 17.81 3.65
C PHE A 102 -21.18 17.25 3.70
N TYR A 103 -20.91 16.22 2.89
CA TYR A 103 -19.60 15.57 2.81
C TYR A 103 -19.09 15.58 1.39
N VAL A 104 -17.80 15.86 1.26
CA VAL A 104 -17.03 15.60 0.05
C VAL A 104 -15.88 14.67 0.45
N VAL A 105 -15.77 13.52 -0.21
CA VAL A 105 -14.72 12.53 0.06
C VAL A 105 -14.00 12.25 -1.25
N TYR A 106 -12.71 12.51 -1.27
CA TYR A 106 -11.83 12.13 -2.34
C TYR A 106 -10.93 10.98 -1.86
N ASN A 107 -10.91 9.89 -2.63
CA ASN A 107 -10.03 8.77 -2.39
C ASN A 107 -9.11 8.59 -3.59
N ARG A 108 -7.86 8.33 -3.33
CA ARG A 108 -6.87 7.93 -4.32
C ARG A 108 -6.07 6.74 -3.79
N GLY A 109 -5.95 5.71 -4.59
CA GLY A 109 -5.19 4.52 -4.25
C GLY A 109 -4.49 3.96 -5.46
N ASN A 110 -3.34 3.36 -5.23
CA ASN A 110 -2.57 2.64 -6.22
C ASN A 110 -1.97 1.38 -5.61
N GLN A 111 -1.82 0.37 -6.45
CA GLN A 111 -1.06 -0.83 -6.17
C GLN A 111 -0.24 -1.13 -7.43
N LEU A 112 1.03 -0.74 -7.41
CA LEU A 112 1.93 -1.03 -8.50
C LEU A 112 2.25 -2.54 -8.53
N PRO A 113 2.31 -3.14 -9.73
CA PRO A 113 2.78 -4.50 -9.87
C PRO A 113 4.24 -4.62 -9.41
N PRO A 114 4.70 -5.82 -9.03
CA PRO A 114 6.10 -6.06 -8.73
C PRO A 114 6.97 -5.69 -9.94
N THR A 115 7.94 -4.81 -9.73
CA THR A 115 8.92 -4.37 -10.73
C THR A 115 10.33 -4.65 -10.22
N GLU A 116 11.34 -4.43 -11.06
CA GLU A 116 12.74 -4.43 -10.61
C GLU A 116 13.00 -3.27 -9.63
N ALA A 117 14.07 -3.40 -8.85
CA ALA A 117 14.33 -2.57 -7.66
C ALA A 117 14.60 -1.10 -7.99
N ASP A 118 13.57 -0.28 -8.03
CA ASP A 118 13.66 1.18 -8.09
C ASP A 118 13.97 1.79 -6.70
N ALA A 119 14.38 3.04 -6.65
CA ALA A 119 14.51 3.74 -5.38
C ALA A 119 13.14 3.89 -4.68
N PHE A 120 13.10 4.00 -3.34
CA PHE A 120 11.82 4.20 -2.63
C PHE A 120 11.11 5.50 -3.01
N GLU A 121 11.86 6.53 -3.36
CA GLU A 121 11.33 7.81 -3.85
C GLU A 121 10.63 7.66 -5.21
N ASP A 122 11.20 6.85 -6.11
CA ASP A 122 10.59 6.56 -7.41
C ASP A 122 9.30 5.74 -7.22
N LEU A 123 9.33 4.69 -6.39
CA LEU A 123 8.14 3.89 -6.07
C LEU A 123 6.99 4.73 -5.49
N LEU A 124 7.31 5.71 -4.64
CA LEU A 124 6.31 6.62 -4.10
C LEU A 124 5.78 7.58 -5.17
N SER A 125 6.68 8.14 -5.99
CA SER A 125 6.32 9.03 -7.09
C SER A 125 5.38 8.35 -8.09
N ASP A 126 5.72 7.15 -8.52
CA ASP A 126 4.94 6.35 -9.47
C ASP A 126 3.56 5.99 -8.89
N ALA A 127 3.50 5.68 -7.59
CA ALA A 127 2.23 5.43 -6.91
C ALA A 127 1.28 6.63 -6.96
N PHE A 128 1.80 7.86 -7.05
CA PHE A 128 0.97 9.05 -7.24
C PHE A 128 0.60 9.31 -8.69
N GLN A 129 1.40 8.89 -9.67
CA GLN A 129 1.18 9.19 -11.09
C GLN A 129 0.09 8.31 -11.69
N ASP A 130 0.09 7.01 -11.38
CA ASP A 130 -0.80 6.00 -11.97
C ASP A 130 -1.82 5.42 -10.97
N PRO A 131 -2.87 6.16 -10.57
CA PRO A 131 -3.85 5.66 -9.61
C PRO A 131 -4.72 4.54 -10.22
N VAL A 132 -4.81 3.41 -9.53
CA VAL A 132 -5.79 2.36 -9.84
C VAL A 132 -7.20 2.77 -9.43
N VAL A 133 -7.29 3.54 -8.34
CA VAL A 133 -8.55 4.08 -7.83
C VAL A 133 -8.42 5.59 -7.68
N SER A 134 -9.32 6.32 -8.31
CA SER A 134 -9.53 7.76 -8.07
C SER A 134 -11.03 8.00 -8.01
N SER A 135 -11.55 8.37 -6.86
CA SER A 135 -12.99 8.56 -6.67
C SER A 135 -13.31 9.82 -5.88
N LEU A 136 -14.34 10.54 -6.34
CA LEU A 136 -14.94 11.65 -5.63
C LEU A 136 -16.38 11.28 -5.27
N VAL A 137 -16.67 11.32 -3.98
CA VAL A 137 -18.02 11.04 -3.45
C VAL A 137 -18.55 12.28 -2.76
N VAL A 138 -19.75 12.69 -3.15
CA VAL A 138 -20.49 13.77 -2.50
C VAL A 138 -21.72 13.18 -1.82
N LYS A 139 -21.94 13.51 -0.54
CA LYS A 139 -23.05 12.99 0.27
C LYS A 139 -23.68 14.11 1.08
N LEU A 140 -25.01 14.23 0.99
CA LEU A 140 -25.81 15.03 1.89
C LEU A 140 -26.52 14.09 2.89
N ARG A 141 -26.30 14.30 4.16
CA ARG A 141 -27.04 13.66 5.23
C ARG A 141 -28.00 14.67 5.83
N TYR A 142 -29.29 14.42 5.65
CA TYR A 142 -30.36 15.25 6.19
C TYR A 142 -31.22 14.40 7.14
N ARG A 143 -31.47 14.92 8.34
CA ARG A 143 -32.39 14.29 9.27
C ARG A 143 -33.72 15.06 9.28
N LEU A 144 -34.76 14.42 8.77
CA LEU A 144 -36.13 14.89 8.95
C LEU A 144 -36.45 14.74 10.44
N GLY A 145 -36.63 15.86 11.12
CA GLY A 145 -37.15 15.89 12.49
C GLY A 145 -38.60 15.45 12.46
N GLY A 146 -38.96 14.50 13.30
CA GLY A 146 -40.32 14.26 13.70
C GLY A 146 -40.57 14.89 15.06
#